data_ef1ace6b2915e6270c819bdc59f2f34b
#
_entry.id   ef1ace6b2915e6270c819bdc59f2f34b
#
_cell.length_a   1.000
_cell.length_b   1.000
_cell.length_c   1.000
_cell.angle_alpha   90.00
_cell.angle_beta   90.00
_cell.angle_gamma   90.00
#
_symmetry.space_group_name_H-M   'P 1'
#
loop_
_entity.id
_entity.type
_entity.pdbx_description
1 polymer ?
#
loop_
_entity_poly.entity_id
_entity_poly.type
_entity_poly.pdbx_seq_one_letter_code
_entity_poly.pdbx_strand_id
1 'polypeptide(L)'
;MPGETMVFRIHFTAEDLARTRVADAPMPLVELKQAARALQDRRQPARLSGWRRHSLARLSAEARLALDFIPPAGWSPTFIGAPQSGAPEELIEQVRATPTSQIRTALTTILPHNSTVGMPPLTRRLTDPAFLDRLCDGLSALYEVLLGPYWPAIVDAFTADRAVRMRQVLHGGVEQLLSQANPHGMRWNAPVLEIPTPGDSNDYDLHLEGRGLLLVPSMMLARPVIHYDAEPQPAVTYPASLDQPLRRLTAFAPTTAHAKTATPVAALLGHTRAGVLTTIAEHPGCSTKELAHFTQLAPSSASEHATVLREAGLITTVRYRNTALHSPSQLGLNLLNHTPDGPLGH
;
A
#
# COMPACT_ATOMS: atom_id res chain seq x y z
N MET A 1 14.69 11.08 14.69
CA MET A 1 14.44 9.93 15.56
C MET A 1 13.75 8.88 14.72
N PRO A 2 14.20 7.60 14.66
CA PRO A 2 13.36 6.54 14.13
C PRO A 2 12.13 6.49 15.05
N GLY A 3 10.94 6.62 14.46
CA GLY A 3 9.69 6.56 15.21
C GLY A 3 9.60 5.23 15.95
N GLU A 4 9.14 5.28 17.18
CA GLU A 4 8.85 4.10 17.99
C GLU A 4 7.87 3.21 17.21
N THR A 5 8.14 1.92 17.19
CA THR A 5 7.31 0.94 16.47
C THR A 5 6.40 0.30 17.50
N MET A 6 5.10 0.57 17.38
CA MET A 6 4.04 -0.09 18.12
C MET A 6 3.80 -1.49 17.51
N VAL A 7 3.51 -2.48 18.33
CA VAL A 7 3.08 -3.79 17.85
C VAL A 7 1.59 -3.97 18.10
N PHE A 8 0.85 -4.20 17.01
CA PHE A 8 -0.56 -4.59 17.10
C PHE A 8 -0.63 -6.11 17.16
N ARG A 9 -1.19 -6.66 18.24
CA ARG A 9 -1.34 -8.10 18.47
C ARG A 9 -2.78 -8.51 18.30
N ILE A 10 -3.04 -9.44 17.42
CA ILE A 10 -4.37 -10.02 17.21
C ILE A 10 -4.35 -11.43 17.79
N HIS A 11 -5.19 -11.66 18.79
CA HIS A 11 -5.31 -12.91 19.52
C HIS A 11 -6.40 -13.80 18.92
N PHE A 12 -6.06 -15.04 18.65
CA PHE A 12 -6.95 -16.01 18.02
C PHE A 12 -7.33 -17.13 18.97
N THR A 13 -8.59 -17.49 18.97
CA THR A 13 -9.11 -18.76 19.49
C THR A 13 -9.19 -19.78 18.33
N ALA A 14 -9.50 -21.04 18.66
CA ALA A 14 -9.76 -22.05 17.62
C ALA A 14 -10.97 -21.68 16.76
N GLU A 15 -12.00 -21.01 17.34
CA GLU A 15 -13.16 -20.52 16.62
C GLU A 15 -12.80 -19.38 15.67
N ASP A 16 -11.91 -18.49 16.08
CA ASP A 16 -11.41 -17.40 15.22
C ASP A 16 -10.65 -17.94 14.02
N LEU A 17 -9.79 -18.95 14.22
CA LEU A 17 -9.10 -19.61 13.11
C LEU A 17 -10.09 -20.24 12.13
N ALA A 18 -11.15 -20.90 12.62
CA ALA A 18 -12.17 -21.53 11.78
C ALA A 18 -12.98 -20.53 10.94
N ARG A 19 -13.13 -19.28 11.42
CA ARG A 19 -13.88 -18.20 10.77
C ARG A 19 -12.99 -17.22 10.00
N THR A 20 -11.67 -17.38 10.08
CA THR A 20 -10.73 -16.56 9.33
C THR A 20 -10.77 -16.90 7.87
N ARG A 21 -10.83 -15.87 7.03
CA ARG A 21 -10.98 -16.03 5.57
C ARG A 21 -10.20 -14.97 4.79
N VAL A 22 -9.95 -15.25 3.52
CA VAL A 22 -9.44 -14.29 2.55
C VAL A 22 -10.63 -13.67 1.82
N ALA A 23 -10.58 -12.38 1.55
CA ALA A 23 -11.59 -11.68 0.76
C ALA A 23 -11.82 -12.39 -0.58
N ASP A 24 -13.04 -12.36 -1.06
CA ASP A 24 -13.48 -13.01 -2.30
C ASP A 24 -13.35 -12.11 -3.53
N ALA A 25 -13.34 -10.79 -3.34
CA ALA A 25 -13.14 -9.79 -4.38
C ALA A 25 -12.29 -8.61 -3.85
N PRO A 26 -11.64 -7.83 -4.74
CA PRO A 26 -10.95 -6.62 -4.34
C PRO A 26 -11.94 -5.59 -3.81
N MET A 27 -11.48 -4.72 -2.91
CA MET A 27 -12.32 -3.75 -2.20
C MET A 27 -12.04 -2.34 -2.71
N PRO A 28 -12.92 -1.77 -3.57
CA PRO A 28 -12.65 -0.53 -4.30
C PRO A 28 -12.30 0.66 -3.42
N LEU A 29 -13.03 0.87 -2.32
CA LEU A 29 -12.78 2.01 -1.44
C LEU A 29 -11.52 1.83 -0.57
N VAL A 30 -11.17 0.58 -0.24
CA VAL A 30 -9.89 0.28 0.42
C VAL A 30 -8.74 0.59 -0.54
N GLU A 31 -8.79 0.09 -1.78
CA GLU A 31 -7.78 0.37 -2.80
C GLU A 31 -7.70 1.87 -3.11
N LEU A 32 -8.83 2.57 -3.22
CA LEU A 32 -8.88 4.01 -3.44
C LEU A 32 -8.18 4.78 -2.33
N LYS A 33 -8.45 4.42 -1.07
CA LYS A 33 -7.79 5.03 0.08
C LYS A 33 -6.27 4.82 0.05
N GLN A 34 -5.82 3.62 -0.28
CA GLN A 34 -4.39 3.33 -0.38
C GLN A 34 -3.74 4.02 -1.59
N ALA A 35 -4.43 4.07 -2.74
CA ALA A 35 -3.98 4.80 -3.92
C ALA A 35 -3.85 6.31 -3.64
N ALA A 36 -4.83 6.89 -2.96
CA ALA A 36 -4.79 8.31 -2.56
C ALA A 36 -3.62 8.62 -1.61
N ARG A 37 -3.32 7.72 -0.67
CA ARG A 37 -2.15 7.81 0.21
C ARG A 37 -0.84 7.67 -0.58
N ALA A 38 -0.76 6.65 -1.45
CA ALA A 38 0.39 6.43 -2.31
C ALA A 38 0.66 7.63 -3.25
N LEU A 39 -0.39 8.28 -3.75
CA LEU A 39 -0.26 9.48 -4.58
C LEU A 39 0.42 10.63 -3.83
N GLN A 40 0.11 10.81 -2.55
CA GLN A 40 0.60 11.90 -1.71
C GLN A 40 1.96 11.60 -1.07
N ASP A 41 2.31 10.33 -0.87
CA ASP A 41 3.59 9.95 -0.24
C ASP A 41 4.73 10.00 -1.26
N ARG A 42 5.69 10.89 -1.03
CA ARG A 42 6.91 11.02 -1.85
C ARG A 42 7.93 9.89 -1.65
N ARG A 43 7.76 9.07 -0.63
CA ARG A 43 8.63 7.92 -0.30
C ARG A 43 8.19 6.63 -1.00
N GLN A 44 7.20 6.70 -1.87
CA GLN A 44 6.69 5.54 -2.61
C GLN A 44 7.75 4.93 -3.54
N PRO A 45 7.66 3.61 -3.79
CA PRO A 45 8.55 2.94 -4.71
C PRO A 45 8.59 3.61 -6.10
N ALA A 46 9.76 3.63 -6.73
CA ALA A 46 9.97 4.23 -8.06
C ALA A 46 9.00 3.66 -9.12
N ARG A 47 8.53 2.43 -8.94
CA ARG A 47 7.53 1.77 -9.81
C ARG A 47 6.22 2.55 -9.95
N LEU A 48 5.82 3.32 -8.95
CA LEU A 48 4.60 4.12 -8.98
C LEU A 48 4.81 5.54 -9.52
N SER A 49 6.04 5.95 -9.83
CA SER A 49 6.34 7.33 -10.23
C SER A 49 5.67 7.74 -11.55
N GLY A 50 5.56 6.83 -12.53
CA GLY A 50 4.83 7.06 -13.78
C GLY A 50 3.33 7.24 -13.56
N TRP A 51 2.72 6.32 -12.82
CA TRP A 51 1.32 6.38 -12.41
C TRP A 51 1.04 7.67 -11.63
N ARG A 52 1.89 8.00 -10.65
CA ARG A 52 1.74 9.20 -9.83
C ARG A 52 1.75 10.49 -10.64
N ARG A 53 2.72 10.66 -11.55
CA ARG A 53 2.79 11.84 -12.44
C ARG A 53 1.54 11.96 -13.32
N HIS A 54 1.13 10.85 -13.93
CA HIS A 54 -0.06 10.81 -14.78
C HIS A 54 -1.32 11.18 -14.00
N SER A 55 -1.49 10.61 -12.81
CA SER A 55 -2.65 10.87 -11.95
C SER A 55 -2.67 12.33 -11.46
N LEU A 56 -1.54 12.86 -10.97
CA LEU A 56 -1.47 14.25 -10.49
C LEU A 56 -1.83 15.28 -11.57
N ALA A 57 -1.46 15.02 -12.83
CA ALA A 57 -1.78 15.90 -13.97
C ALA A 57 -3.27 15.91 -14.32
N ARG A 58 -4.04 14.92 -13.89
CA ARG A 58 -5.46 14.73 -14.23
C ARG A 58 -6.43 14.98 -13.08
N LEU A 59 -5.93 15.35 -11.90
CA LEU A 59 -6.79 15.63 -10.74
C LEU A 59 -7.65 16.87 -10.97
N SER A 60 -8.97 16.68 -10.90
CA SER A 60 -9.94 17.79 -10.84
C SER A 60 -9.92 18.48 -9.48
N ALA A 61 -10.63 19.61 -9.34
CA ALA A 61 -10.79 20.30 -8.07
C ALA A 61 -11.54 19.45 -7.05
N GLU A 62 -12.55 18.70 -7.50
CA GLU A 62 -13.35 17.78 -6.68
C GLU A 62 -12.49 16.61 -6.17
N ALA A 63 -11.68 15.99 -7.04
CA ALA A 63 -10.76 14.93 -6.66
C ALA A 63 -9.73 15.41 -5.62
N ARG A 64 -9.27 16.67 -5.71
CA ARG A 64 -8.37 17.27 -4.69
C ARG A 64 -9.06 17.44 -3.36
N LEU A 65 -10.36 17.83 -3.35
CA LEU A 65 -11.13 17.88 -2.12
C LEU A 65 -11.18 16.52 -1.41
N ALA A 66 -11.38 15.43 -2.16
CA ALA A 66 -11.37 14.08 -1.59
C ALA A 66 -9.99 13.69 -1.03
N LEU A 67 -8.89 14.09 -1.67
CA LEU A 67 -7.54 13.87 -1.16
C LEU A 67 -7.28 14.52 0.20
N ASP A 68 -7.86 15.69 0.47
CA ASP A 68 -7.71 16.40 1.75
C ASP A 68 -8.31 15.60 2.93
N PHE A 69 -9.23 14.66 2.64
CA PHE A 69 -9.81 13.74 3.62
C PHE A 69 -9.04 12.44 3.78
N ILE A 70 -8.12 12.15 2.88
CA ILE A 70 -7.30 10.94 2.91
C ILE A 70 -5.83 11.35 3.02
N PRO A 71 -5.35 11.71 4.21
CA PRO A 71 -3.96 12.14 4.39
C PRO A 71 -2.99 11.00 4.06
N PRO A 72 -1.75 11.32 3.64
CA PRO A 72 -0.74 10.32 3.26
C PRO A 72 -0.38 9.37 4.41
N ALA A 73 -0.54 9.83 5.64
CA ALA A 73 -0.36 9.04 6.85
C ALA A 73 -1.39 9.47 7.90
N GLY A 74 -1.60 8.61 8.90
CA GLY A 74 -2.54 8.90 9.98
C GLY A 74 -3.98 8.51 9.65
N TRP A 75 -4.90 9.12 10.35
CA TRP A 75 -6.30 8.74 10.33
C TRP A 75 -7.06 9.27 9.09
N SER A 76 -8.04 8.50 8.68
CA SER A 76 -9.12 8.92 7.76
C SER A 76 -10.42 8.23 8.19
N PRO A 77 -11.60 8.83 7.91
CA PRO A 77 -12.88 8.22 8.29
C PRO A 77 -13.02 6.78 7.81
N THR A 78 -13.43 5.87 8.70
CA THR A 78 -13.53 4.43 8.39
C THR A 78 -14.60 4.16 7.35
N PHE A 79 -15.72 4.89 7.38
CA PHE A 79 -16.82 4.74 6.43
C PHE A 79 -16.44 5.12 4.98
N ILE A 80 -15.39 5.94 4.76
CA ILE A 80 -14.88 6.28 3.41
C ILE A 80 -14.04 5.13 2.80
N GLY A 81 -13.64 4.15 3.58
CA GLY A 81 -12.78 3.06 3.12
C GLY A 81 -13.06 1.79 3.90
N ALA A 82 -14.35 1.52 4.15
CA ALA A 82 -14.78 0.27 4.75
C ALA A 82 -14.37 -0.93 3.87
N PRO A 83 -13.94 -2.05 4.47
CA PRO A 83 -13.53 -3.24 3.74
C PRO A 83 -14.75 -4.00 3.19
N GLN A 84 -15.34 -3.46 2.13
CA GLN A 84 -16.50 -4.02 1.42
C GLN A 84 -16.18 -4.24 -0.05
N SER A 85 -16.67 -5.36 -0.58
CA SER A 85 -16.66 -5.66 -2.03
C SER A 85 -17.95 -5.14 -2.68
N GLY A 86 -17.87 -4.78 -3.95
CA GLY A 86 -19.01 -4.27 -4.71
C GLY A 86 -18.58 -3.34 -5.84
N ALA A 87 -19.56 -2.80 -6.57
CA ALA A 87 -19.29 -1.77 -7.55
C ALA A 87 -18.88 -0.46 -6.84
N PRO A 88 -17.84 0.25 -7.33
CA PRO A 88 -17.34 1.47 -6.66
C PRO A 88 -18.42 2.55 -6.55
N GLU A 89 -19.29 2.67 -7.56
CA GLU A 89 -20.39 3.60 -7.59
C GLU A 89 -21.40 3.32 -6.46
N GLU A 90 -21.79 2.06 -6.28
CA GLU A 90 -22.71 1.63 -5.22
C GLU A 90 -22.12 1.89 -3.83
N LEU A 91 -20.82 1.60 -3.65
CA LEU A 91 -20.14 1.83 -2.39
C LEU A 91 -20.02 3.32 -2.06
N ILE A 92 -19.79 4.19 -3.05
CA ILE A 92 -19.77 5.64 -2.87
C ILE A 92 -21.16 6.15 -2.53
N GLU A 93 -22.23 5.62 -3.14
CA GLU A 93 -23.61 5.96 -2.76
C GLU A 93 -23.96 5.52 -1.33
N GLN A 94 -23.43 4.39 -0.87
CA GLN A 94 -23.54 4.00 0.55
C GLN A 94 -22.83 5.01 1.48
N VAL A 95 -21.66 5.52 1.09
CA VAL A 95 -20.99 6.60 1.82
C VAL A 95 -21.86 7.85 1.85
N ARG A 96 -22.47 8.23 0.72
CA ARG A 96 -23.39 9.37 0.61
C ARG A 96 -24.62 9.23 1.51
N ALA A 97 -25.16 8.02 1.58
CA ALA A 97 -26.31 7.68 2.42
C ALA A 97 -25.99 7.50 3.91
N THR A 98 -24.71 7.67 4.33
CA THR A 98 -24.32 7.47 5.73
C THR A 98 -25.06 8.45 6.66
N PRO A 99 -25.82 8.00 7.65
CA PRO A 99 -26.54 8.88 8.57
C PRO A 99 -25.58 9.80 9.34
N THR A 100 -25.98 11.06 9.52
CA THR A 100 -25.19 12.06 10.27
C THR A 100 -24.85 11.60 11.69
N SER A 101 -25.74 10.82 12.32
CA SER A 101 -25.47 10.22 13.64
C SER A 101 -24.29 9.25 13.59
N GLN A 102 -24.25 8.39 12.59
CA GLN A 102 -23.14 7.43 12.39
C GLN A 102 -21.83 8.16 12.09
N ILE A 103 -21.87 9.20 11.27
CA ILE A 103 -20.70 10.06 11.00
C ILE A 103 -20.18 10.67 12.31
N ARG A 104 -21.06 11.22 13.15
CA ARG A 104 -20.67 11.78 14.45
C ARG A 104 -20.05 10.74 15.36
N THR A 105 -20.63 9.56 15.45
CA THR A 105 -20.06 8.45 16.25
C THR A 105 -18.66 8.09 15.73
N ALA A 106 -18.50 7.88 14.44
CA ALA A 106 -17.19 7.58 13.84
C ALA A 106 -16.15 8.66 14.16
N LEU A 107 -16.53 9.94 14.14
CA LEU A 107 -15.66 11.05 14.47
C LEU A 107 -15.28 11.12 15.96
N THR A 108 -16.20 10.75 16.86
CA THR A 108 -15.95 10.78 18.32
C THR A 108 -15.16 9.58 18.81
N THR A 109 -15.36 8.41 18.23
CA THR A 109 -14.65 7.17 18.61
C THR A 109 -13.14 7.25 18.34
N ILE A 110 -12.73 8.11 17.41
CA ILE A 110 -11.34 8.21 16.93
C ILE A 110 -10.51 9.22 17.75
N LEU A 111 -11.17 10.21 18.35
CA LEU A 111 -10.49 11.27 19.10
C LEU A 111 -9.53 10.83 20.21
N PRO A 112 -9.76 9.71 20.95
CA PRO A 112 -8.85 9.27 22.00
C PRO A 112 -7.55 8.64 21.49
N HIS A 113 -7.52 8.08 20.28
CA HIS A 113 -6.42 7.24 19.80
C HIS A 113 -5.43 7.96 18.85
N ASN A 114 -5.73 9.18 18.40
CA ASN A 114 -4.92 9.93 17.43
C ASN A 114 -4.56 11.34 17.90
N SER A 115 -4.07 11.46 19.12
CA SER A 115 -3.70 12.75 19.71
C SER A 115 -2.53 13.47 19.03
N THR A 116 -1.78 12.81 18.15
CA THR A 116 -0.58 13.36 17.50
C THR A 116 -0.79 13.81 16.05
N VAL A 117 -1.84 13.34 15.38
CA VAL A 117 -2.19 13.82 14.03
C VAL A 117 -3.52 14.55 14.13
N GLY A 118 -3.49 15.87 14.16
CA GLY A 118 -4.68 16.70 14.19
C GLY A 118 -5.68 16.30 13.10
N MET A 119 -6.94 16.15 13.48
CA MET A 119 -8.03 15.88 12.55
C MET A 119 -8.09 17.01 11.51
N PRO A 120 -8.15 16.74 10.20
CA PRO A 120 -8.27 17.79 9.20
C PRO A 120 -9.43 18.74 9.56
N PRO A 121 -9.26 20.06 9.49
CA PRO A 121 -10.31 21.03 9.89
C PRO A 121 -11.64 20.78 9.16
N LEU A 122 -11.56 20.22 7.94
CA LEU A 122 -12.70 19.88 7.10
C LEU A 122 -13.56 18.73 7.65
N THR A 123 -13.03 17.90 8.55
CA THR A 123 -13.74 16.73 9.06
C THR A 123 -15.04 17.10 9.79
N ARG A 124 -15.09 18.27 10.41
CA ARG A 124 -16.32 18.79 11.05
C ARG A 124 -17.44 19.08 10.05
N ARG A 125 -17.12 19.25 8.78
CA ARG A 125 -18.08 19.51 7.70
C ARG A 125 -18.75 18.24 7.18
N LEU A 126 -18.27 17.05 7.54
CA LEU A 126 -18.87 15.77 7.12
C LEU A 126 -20.32 15.60 7.61
N THR A 127 -20.73 16.37 8.62
CA THR A 127 -22.13 16.38 9.08
C THR A 127 -23.04 17.32 8.26
N ASP A 128 -22.49 18.07 7.32
CA ASP A 128 -23.21 18.87 6.34
C ASP A 128 -23.49 18.02 5.09
N PRO A 129 -24.77 17.72 4.77
CA PRO A 129 -25.11 16.87 3.62
C PRO A 129 -24.55 17.39 2.29
N ALA A 130 -24.64 18.72 2.05
CA ALA A 130 -24.12 19.30 0.82
C ALA A 130 -22.60 19.20 0.69
N PHE A 131 -21.91 19.12 1.81
CA PHE A 131 -20.48 18.86 1.82
C PHE A 131 -20.15 17.38 1.59
N LEU A 132 -20.93 16.47 2.18
CA LEU A 132 -20.80 15.03 1.99
C LEU A 132 -21.04 14.65 0.52
N ASP A 133 -22.05 15.25 -0.13
CA ASP A 133 -22.33 15.09 -1.57
C ASP A 133 -21.10 15.44 -2.41
N ARG A 134 -20.52 16.61 -2.20
CA ARG A 134 -19.31 17.03 -2.93
C ARG A 134 -18.09 16.15 -2.64
N LEU A 135 -17.99 15.63 -1.42
CA LEU A 135 -16.94 14.68 -1.09
C LEU A 135 -17.10 13.37 -1.87
N CYS A 136 -18.35 12.87 -1.97
CA CYS A 136 -18.65 11.65 -2.73
C CYS A 136 -18.39 11.84 -4.24
N ASP A 137 -18.77 12.99 -4.80
CA ASP A 137 -18.41 13.34 -6.18
C ASP A 137 -16.89 13.39 -6.37
N GLY A 138 -16.18 13.93 -5.38
CA GLY A 138 -14.71 13.92 -5.34
C GLY A 138 -14.10 12.52 -5.24
N LEU A 139 -14.70 11.61 -4.47
CA LEU A 139 -14.27 10.20 -4.39
C LEU A 139 -14.48 9.49 -5.72
N SER A 140 -15.61 9.72 -6.41
CA SER A 140 -15.87 9.18 -7.74
C SER A 140 -14.83 9.68 -8.76
N ALA A 141 -14.60 11.00 -8.80
CA ALA A 141 -13.59 11.58 -9.68
C ALA A 141 -12.18 11.08 -9.37
N LEU A 142 -11.87 10.87 -8.10
CA LEU A 142 -10.59 10.33 -7.65
C LEU A 142 -10.43 8.85 -8.07
N TYR A 143 -11.49 8.05 -7.94
CA TYR A 143 -11.49 6.65 -8.37
C TYR A 143 -11.22 6.54 -9.87
N GLU A 144 -11.92 7.31 -10.69
CA GLU A 144 -11.74 7.34 -12.15
C GLU A 144 -10.31 7.69 -12.58
N VAL A 145 -9.63 8.53 -11.84
CA VAL A 145 -8.25 8.92 -12.15
C VAL A 145 -7.23 7.90 -11.63
N LEU A 146 -7.41 7.41 -10.41
CA LEU A 146 -6.39 6.60 -9.73
C LEU A 146 -6.52 5.11 -10.02
N LEU A 147 -7.73 4.59 -10.14
CA LEU A 147 -8.00 3.16 -10.20
C LEU A 147 -8.76 2.72 -11.45
N GLY A 148 -9.71 3.49 -11.94
CA GLY A 148 -10.59 3.10 -13.04
C GLY A 148 -9.84 2.49 -14.23
N PRO A 149 -8.82 3.15 -14.81
CA PRO A 149 -8.04 2.62 -15.92
C PRO A 149 -7.25 1.35 -15.59
N TYR A 150 -7.02 1.08 -14.30
CA TYR A 150 -6.18 -0.01 -13.81
C TYR A 150 -6.98 -1.11 -13.14
N TRP A 151 -8.28 -0.93 -12.96
CA TRP A 151 -9.14 -1.83 -12.21
C TRP A 151 -9.10 -3.29 -12.72
N PRO A 152 -9.15 -3.57 -14.03
CA PRO A 152 -9.01 -4.93 -14.52
C PRO A 152 -7.68 -5.60 -14.10
N ALA A 153 -6.57 -4.85 -14.11
CA ALA A 153 -5.28 -5.37 -13.68
C ALA A 153 -5.22 -5.61 -12.16
N ILE A 154 -5.92 -4.78 -11.37
CA ILE A 154 -6.06 -4.98 -9.92
C ILE A 154 -6.85 -6.27 -9.64
N VAL A 155 -7.95 -6.51 -10.37
CA VAL A 155 -8.76 -7.74 -10.26
C VAL A 155 -7.95 -8.98 -10.61
N ASP A 156 -7.18 -8.93 -11.71
CA ASP A 156 -6.29 -10.03 -12.12
C ASP A 156 -5.25 -10.34 -11.04
N ALA A 157 -4.63 -9.30 -10.49
CA ALA A 157 -3.62 -9.41 -9.46
C ALA A 157 -4.19 -9.98 -8.15
N PHE A 158 -5.36 -9.48 -7.75
CA PHE A 158 -6.09 -9.98 -6.60
C PHE A 158 -6.41 -11.47 -6.75
N THR A 159 -6.91 -11.87 -7.93
CA THR A 159 -7.25 -13.26 -8.24
C THR A 159 -6.01 -14.17 -8.16
N ALA A 160 -4.87 -13.69 -8.65
CA ALA A 160 -3.61 -14.43 -8.58
C ALA A 160 -3.13 -14.59 -7.12
N ASP A 161 -3.14 -13.53 -6.31
CA ASP A 161 -2.78 -13.61 -4.89
C ASP A 161 -3.73 -14.56 -4.14
N ARG A 162 -5.04 -14.42 -4.34
CA ARG A 162 -6.03 -15.29 -3.72
C ARG A 162 -5.79 -16.76 -4.04
N ALA A 163 -5.42 -17.10 -5.28
CA ALA A 163 -5.10 -18.48 -5.64
C ALA A 163 -3.88 -19.02 -4.87
N VAL A 164 -2.90 -18.16 -4.57
CA VAL A 164 -1.76 -18.53 -3.71
C VAL A 164 -2.24 -18.77 -2.27
N ARG A 165 -3.06 -17.87 -1.72
CA ARG A 165 -3.59 -18.00 -0.35
C ARG A 165 -4.43 -19.26 -0.18
N MET A 166 -5.29 -19.56 -1.15
CA MET A 166 -6.10 -20.79 -1.12
C MET A 166 -5.22 -22.05 -1.10
N ARG A 167 -4.12 -22.07 -1.86
CA ARG A 167 -3.17 -23.18 -1.79
C ARG A 167 -2.50 -23.30 -0.42
N GLN A 168 -2.14 -22.18 0.22
CA GLN A 168 -1.58 -22.18 1.58
C GLN A 168 -2.57 -22.79 2.58
N VAL A 169 -3.85 -22.39 2.51
CA VAL A 169 -4.90 -22.98 3.37
C VAL A 169 -5.03 -24.48 3.13
N LEU A 170 -5.03 -24.93 1.87
CA LEU A 170 -5.16 -26.36 1.54
C LEU A 170 -3.98 -27.20 2.04
N HIS A 171 -2.77 -26.64 2.09
CA HIS A 171 -1.56 -27.39 2.47
C HIS A 171 -1.28 -27.37 3.99
N GLY A 172 -1.59 -26.29 4.67
CA GLY A 172 -1.21 -26.13 6.09
C GLY A 172 -2.23 -25.33 6.91
N GLY A 173 -3.46 -25.23 6.42
CA GLY A 173 -4.54 -24.56 7.13
C GLY A 173 -4.36 -23.04 7.21
N VAL A 174 -5.19 -22.43 8.06
CA VAL A 174 -5.20 -20.99 8.28
C VAL A 174 -3.89 -20.49 8.91
N GLU A 175 -3.24 -21.29 9.72
CA GLU A 175 -1.95 -20.92 10.33
C GLU A 175 -0.86 -20.71 9.28
N GLN A 176 -0.81 -21.57 8.25
CA GLN A 176 0.11 -21.37 7.14
C GLN A 176 -0.22 -20.12 6.34
N LEU A 177 -1.49 -19.83 6.12
CA LEU A 177 -1.93 -18.58 5.51
C LEU A 177 -1.44 -17.38 6.33
N LEU A 178 -1.69 -17.34 7.65
CA LEU A 178 -1.27 -16.24 8.52
C LEU A 178 0.24 -16.03 8.55
N SER A 179 1.02 -17.12 8.53
CA SER A 179 2.49 -17.06 8.53
C SER A 179 3.08 -16.60 7.20
N GLN A 180 2.36 -16.79 6.08
CA GLN A 180 2.89 -16.56 4.73
C GLN A 180 2.18 -15.44 3.95
N ALA A 181 1.10 -14.86 4.46
CA ALA A 181 0.37 -13.81 3.76
C ALA A 181 1.24 -12.58 3.50
N ASN A 182 1.98 -12.13 4.50
CA ASN A 182 2.95 -11.05 4.39
C ASN A 182 4.08 -11.22 5.43
N PRO A 183 5.09 -12.07 5.20
CA PRO A 183 6.11 -12.38 6.21
C PRO A 183 6.97 -11.19 6.63
N HIS A 184 7.00 -10.11 5.85
CA HIS A 184 7.76 -8.91 6.15
C HIS A 184 7.00 -7.91 7.04
N GLY A 185 5.67 -7.93 6.99
CA GLY A 185 4.81 -7.01 7.72
C GLY A 185 3.89 -7.67 8.75
N MET A 186 3.81 -8.99 8.76
CA MET A 186 2.95 -9.77 9.67
C MET A 186 3.72 -10.97 10.18
N ARG A 187 3.67 -11.23 11.47
CA ARG A 187 4.36 -12.38 12.09
C ARG A 187 3.36 -13.24 12.84
N TRP A 188 3.19 -14.47 12.41
CA TRP A 188 2.38 -15.46 13.12
C TRP A 188 3.22 -16.17 14.18
N ASN A 189 2.83 -15.98 15.45
CA ASN A 189 3.35 -16.69 16.63
C ASN A 189 2.16 -17.27 17.36
N ALA A 190 1.69 -18.45 16.96
CA ALA A 190 0.44 -19.03 17.45
C ALA A 190 0.29 -18.88 18.98
N PRO A 191 -0.83 -18.39 19.47
CA PRO A 191 -2.06 -18.01 18.78
C PRO A 191 -2.16 -16.51 18.43
N VAL A 192 -1.06 -15.79 18.26
CA VAL A 192 -1.02 -14.34 18.09
C VAL A 192 -0.45 -13.95 16.72
N LEU A 193 -1.14 -13.05 16.01
CA LEU A 193 -0.64 -12.38 14.82
C LEU A 193 -0.11 -10.99 15.20
N GLU A 194 1.18 -10.77 15.04
CA GLU A 194 1.85 -9.51 15.34
C GLU A 194 2.03 -8.69 14.06
N ILE A 195 1.63 -7.41 14.12
CA ILE A 195 1.73 -6.46 13.01
C ILE A 195 2.47 -5.21 13.51
N PRO A 196 3.75 -5.02 13.18
CA PRO A 196 4.48 -3.80 13.50
C PRO A 196 3.86 -2.60 12.77
N THR A 197 3.45 -1.59 13.50
CA THR A 197 2.79 -0.40 12.97
C THR A 197 3.54 0.85 13.43
N PRO A 198 3.82 1.84 12.56
CA PRO A 198 4.33 3.13 13.01
C PRO A 198 3.29 3.83 13.89
N GLY A 199 3.66 4.25 15.06
CA GLY A 199 2.73 4.93 15.98
C GLY A 199 3.36 5.24 17.32
N ASP A 200 2.58 5.82 18.21
CA ASP A 200 2.96 6.13 19.57
C ASP A 200 3.17 4.85 20.39
N SER A 201 3.95 4.95 21.43
CA SER A 201 4.64 3.94 22.21
C SER A 201 3.81 2.84 22.89
N ASN A 202 2.52 2.72 22.65
CA ASN A 202 1.67 1.70 23.30
C ASN A 202 1.31 0.58 22.31
N ASP A 203 1.71 -0.65 22.67
CA ASP A 203 1.22 -1.85 22.01
C ASP A 203 -0.29 -1.97 22.17
N TYR A 204 -0.95 -2.57 21.18
CA TYR A 204 -2.39 -2.77 21.18
C TYR A 204 -2.74 -4.25 21.02
N ASP A 205 -3.64 -4.75 21.87
CA ASP A 205 -4.13 -6.12 21.86
C ASP A 205 -5.58 -6.15 21.37
N LEU A 206 -5.86 -6.90 20.31
CA LEU A 206 -7.19 -7.15 19.75
C LEU A 206 -7.58 -8.60 19.96
N HIS A 207 -8.68 -8.83 20.68
CA HIS A 207 -9.31 -10.14 20.81
C HIS A 207 -10.46 -10.25 19.81
N LEU A 208 -10.43 -11.29 18.98
CA LEU A 208 -11.43 -11.47 17.90
C LEU A 208 -12.78 -11.98 18.39
N GLU A 209 -12.82 -12.58 19.57
CA GLU A 209 -14.04 -13.02 20.26
C GLU A 209 -14.92 -13.97 19.42
N GLY A 210 -14.29 -14.87 18.68
CA GLY A 210 -14.96 -15.84 17.82
C GLY A 210 -15.40 -15.29 16.46
N ARG A 211 -15.13 -14.01 16.14
CA ARG A 211 -15.51 -13.40 14.85
C ARG A 211 -14.61 -13.82 13.68
N GLY A 212 -13.38 -14.27 13.97
CA GLY A 212 -12.36 -14.51 12.96
C GLY A 212 -11.79 -13.23 12.36
N LEU A 213 -10.92 -13.37 11.37
CA LEU A 213 -10.24 -12.26 10.71
C LEU A 213 -10.47 -12.32 9.19
N LEU A 214 -10.78 -11.18 8.58
CA LEU A 214 -10.81 -11.03 7.13
C LEU A 214 -9.45 -10.54 6.62
N LEU A 215 -8.79 -11.34 5.79
CA LEU A 215 -7.54 -10.99 5.13
C LEU A 215 -7.83 -10.41 3.74
N VAL A 216 -7.39 -9.17 3.50
CA VAL A 216 -7.68 -8.42 2.26
C VAL A 216 -6.37 -8.12 1.54
N PRO A 217 -6.03 -8.81 0.45
CA PRO A 217 -4.89 -8.44 -0.38
C PRO A 217 -5.14 -7.10 -1.07
N SER A 218 -4.16 -6.20 -1.06
CA SER A 218 -4.23 -4.90 -1.72
C SER A 218 -3.01 -4.65 -2.60
N MET A 219 -3.27 -4.07 -3.77
CA MET A 219 -2.25 -3.76 -4.77
C MET A 219 -1.56 -2.43 -4.52
N MET A 220 -2.25 -1.49 -3.88
CA MET A 220 -1.76 -0.13 -3.67
C MET A 220 -1.11 0.08 -2.29
N LEU A 221 -1.14 -0.94 -1.46
CA LEU A 221 -0.64 -0.88 -0.09
C LEU A 221 0.84 -1.23 -0.01
N ALA A 222 1.58 -0.50 0.83
CA ALA A 222 3.00 -0.78 1.12
C ALA A 222 3.21 -1.52 2.45
N ARG A 223 2.27 -1.44 3.38
CA ARG A 223 2.34 -2.05 4.73
C ARG A 223 0.96 -2.51 5.18
N PRO A 224 0.84 -3.55 6.01
CA PRO A 224 -0.44 -3.97 6.54
C PRO A 224 -1.19 -2.84 7.25
N VAL A 225 -2.51 -2.82 7.10
CA VAL A 225 -3.44 -1.89 7.77
C VAL A 225 -4.53 -2.71 8.44
N ILE A 226 -4.79 -2.38 9.71
CA ILE A 226 -5.76 -3.10 10.54
C ILE A 226 -7.05 -2.28 10.60
N HIS A 227 -8.18 -2.94 10.34
CA HIS A 227 -9.53 -2.42 10.46
C HIS A 227 -10.19 -3.16 11.63
N TYR A 228 -9.86 -2.74 12.85
CA TYR A 228 -10.29 -3.43 14.09
C TYR A 228 -11.79 -3.26 14.38
N ASP A 229 -12.39 -2.19 13.84
CA ASP A 229 -13.80 -1.82 13.97
C ASP A 229 -14.65 -2.23 12.75
N ALA A 230 -14.09 -3.04 11.84
CA ALA A 230 -14.84 -3.49 10.66
C ALA A 230 -15.90 -4.53 11.04
N GLU A 231 -17.07 -4.40 10.43
CA GLU A 231 -18.20 -5.32 10.57
C GLU A 231 -18.38 -6.14 9.28
N PRO A 232 -18.79 -7.41 9.37
CA PRO A 232 -19.15 -8.20 10.58
C PRO A 232 -17.94 -8.76 11.35
N GLN A 233 -16.72 -8.60 10.87
CA GLN A 233 -15.49 -9.09 11.47
C GLN A 233 -14.33 -8.13 11.23
N PRO A 234 -13.35 -8.04 12.14
CA PRO A 234 -12.12 -7.30 11.93
C PRO A 234 -11.41 -7.72 10.64
N ALA A 235 -10.72 -6.77 10.00
CA ALA A 235 -10.00 -7.06 8.77
C ALA A 235 -8.56 -6.56 8.83
N VAL A 236 -7.67 -7.26 8.11
CA VAL A 236 -6.30 -6.83 7.85
C VAL A 236 -6.12 -6.75 6.35
N THR A 237 -5.90 -5.53 5.87
CA THR A 237 -5.45 -5.32 4.50
C THR A 237 -3.94 -5.43 4.46
N TYR A 238 -3.40 -6.26 3.57
CA TYR A 238 -1.96 -6.50 3.45
C TYR A 238 -1.50 -6.35 2.00
N PRO A 239 -0.22 -5.97 1.77
CA PRO A 239 0.34 -5.93 0.42
C PRO A 239 0.26 -7.31 -0.23
N ALA A 240 -0.41 -7.40 -1.37
CA ALA A 240 -0.43 -8.64 -2.14
C ALA A 240 0.98 -9.00 -2.63
N SER A 241 1.25 -10.31 -2.74
CA SER A 241 2.55 -10.79 -3.22
C SER A 241 2.74 -10.46 -4.71
N LEU A 242 3.73 -9.62 -5.01
CA LEU A 242 3.87 -8.92 -6.28
C LEU A 242 4.90 -9.54 -7.22
N ASP A 243 4.96 -10.85 -7.35
CA ASP A 243 5.90 -11.43 -8.30
C ASP A 243 5.57 -11.12 -9.78
N GLN A 244 4.37 -10.64 -10.11
CA GLN A 244 4.01 -10.27 -11.48
C GLN A 244 3.01 -9.13 -11.75
N PRO A 245 2.02 -8.76 -10.92
CA PRO A 245 0.92 -7.91 -11.40
C PRO A 245 1.27 -6.42 -11.53
N LEU A 246 2.19 -5.88 -10.73
CA LEU A 246 2.58 -4.47 -10.81
C LEU A 246 3.43 -4.10 -12.04
N ARG A 247 4.01 -5.09 -12.72
CA ARG A 247 4.61 -4.83 -14.05
C ARG A 247 3.57 -4.26 -15.03
N ARG A 248 2.28 -4.57 -14.84
CA ARG A 248 1.20 -4.02 -15.68
C ARG A 248 0.80 -2.59 -15.26
N LEU A 249 0.91 -2.22 -13.99
CA LEU A 249 0.75 -0.81 -13.57
C LEU A 249 1.92 0.07 -14.03
N THR A 250 3.12 -0.50 -14.18
CA THR A 250 4.28 0.19 -14.77
C THR A 250 4.21 0.24 -16.31
N ALA A 251 3.48 -0.68 -16.95
CA ALA A 251 3.26 -0.67 -18.40
C ALA A 251 2.31 0.43 -18.88
N PHE A 252 1.66 1.15 -17.96
CA PHE A 252 0.82 2.32 -18.26
C PHE A 252 1.57 3.67 -18.29
N ALA A 253 2.90 3.67 -18.34
CA ALA A 253 3.54 4.75 -19.07
C ALA A 253 2.95 4.74 -20.48
N PRO A 254 2.48 5.88 -21.05
CA PRO A 254 2.02 5.90 -22.41
C PRO A 254 3.11 5.23 -23.25
N THR A 255 2.71 4.23 -24.02
CA THR A 255 3.59 3.55 -24.97
C THR A 255 3.96 4.57 -26.06
N THR A 256 4.79 5.52 -25.70
CA THR A 256 5.60 6.19 -26.71
C THR A 256 6.60 5.13 -27.13
N ALA A 257 6.25 4.50 -28.26
CA ALA A 257 7.10 3.57 -28.96
C ALA A 257 8.56 4.03 -28.88
N HIS A 258 9.42 3.11 -28.42
CA HIS A 258 10.85 3.09 -28.72
C HIS A 258 11.59 4.43 -28.65
N ALA A 259 11.59 5.10 -27.51
CA ALA A 259 12.69 5.98 -27.19
C ALA A 259 13.68 5.19 -26.33
N LYS A 260 14.75 4.72 -26.94
CA LYS A 260 16.04 4.42 -26.29
C LYS A 260 16.63 5.74 -25.75
N THR A 261 15.87 6.49 -24.99
CA THR A 261 16.38 7.65 -24.27
C THR A 261 16.89 7.10 -22.95
N ALA A 262 18.21 7.03 -22.84
CA ALA A 262 18.88 6.76 -21.57
C ALA A 262 18.23 7.64 -20.52
N THR A 263 17.60 7.02 -19.49
CA THR A 263 17.08 7.80 -18.35
C THR A 263 18.24 8.60 -17.77
N PRO A 264 18.05 9.84 -17.29
CA PRO A 264 19.11 10.63 -16.69
C PRO A 264 19.94 9.85 -15.66
N VAL A 265 19.30 8.94 -14.94
CA VAL A 265 19.92 8.01 -13.99
C VAL A 265 20.83 7.00 -14.69
N ALA A 266 20.45 6.48 -15.86
CA ALA A 266 21.30 5.57 -16.63
C ALA A 266 22.52 6.28 -17.25
N ALA A 267 22.38 7.56 -17.59
CA ALA A 267 23.50 8.38 -18.04
C ALA A 267 24.52 8.62 -16.90
N LEU A 268 24.03 8.77 -15.66
CA LEU A 268 24.88 9.01 -14.48
C LEU A 268 25.55 7.72 -13.95
N LEU A 269 24.77 6.65 -13.80
CA LEU A 269 25.22 5.41 -13.13
C LEU A 269 25.67 4.31 -14.10
N GLY A 270 25.36 4.47 -15.39
CA GLY A 270 25.41 3.39 -16.37
C GLY A 270 24.15 2.52 -16.33
N HIS A 271 23.80 1.91 -17.47
CA HIS A 271 22.54 1.17 -17.64
C HIS A 271 22.34 0.04 -16.62
N THR A 272 23.39 -0.74 -16.35
CA THR A 272 23.31 -1.89 -15.46
C THR A 272 23.06 -1.46 -14.00
N ARG A 273 23.79 -0.46 -13.49
CA ARG A 273 23.61 0.03 -12.11
C ARG A 273 22.28 0.76 -11.94
N ALA A 274 21.85 1.51 -12.93
CA ALA A 274 20.53 2.13 -12.94
C ALA A 274 19.45 1.04 -12.89
N GLY A 275 19.55 -0.03 -13.68
CA GLY A 275 18.65 -1.17 -13.65
C GLY A 275 18.64 -1.87 -12.29
N VAL A 276 19.82 -2.11 -11.69
CA VAL A 276 19.95 -2.72 -10.34
C VAL A 276 19.30 -1.82 -9.28
N LEU A 277 19.54 -0.51 -9.30
CA LEU A 277 18.93 0.44 -8.37
C LEU A 277 17.40 0.47 -8.53
N THR A 278 16.91 0.49 -9.76
CA THR A 278 15.48 0.44 -10.07
C THR A 278 14.86 -0.85 -9.54
N THR A 279 15.49 -2.00 -9.79
CA THR A 279 15.02 -3.31 -9.30
C THR A 279 14.96 -3.37 -7.78
N ILE A 280 15.99 -2.85 -7.07
CA ILE A 280 15.97 -2.78 -5.59
C ILE A 280 14.86 -1.83 -5.11
N ALA A 281 14.58 -0.75 -5.83
CA ALA A 281 13.49 0.16 -5.50
C ALA A 281 12.10 -0.45 -5.78
N GLU A 282 12.02 -1.32 -6.77
CA GLU A 282 10.82 -2.09 -7.09
C GLU A 282 10.59 -3.26 -6.11
N HIS A 283 11.67 -3.83 -5.57
CA HIS A 283 11.66 -4.98 -4.66
C HIS A 283 12.45 -4.68 -3.37
N PRO A 284 11.98 -3.76 -2.51
CA PRO A 284 12.67 -3.44 -1.27
C PRO A 284 12.79 -4.66 -0.36
N GLY A 285 14.00 -4.92 0.14
CA GLY A 285 14.29 -6.10 0.96
C GLY A 285 14.63 -7.35 0.15
N CYS A 286 14.82 -7.24 -1.16
CA CYS A 286 15.26 -8.38 -1.98
C CYS A 286 16.65 -8.86 -1.57
N SER A 287 16.85 -10.18 -1.61
CA SER A 287 18.16 -10.79 -1.43
C SER A 287 19.03 -10.62 -2.68
N THR A 288 20.35 -10.76 -2.53
CA THR A 288 21.27 -10.74 -3.69
C THR A 288 20.91 -11.80 -4.73
N LYS A 289 20.38 -12.97 -4.31
CA LYS A 289 19.96 -14.04 -5.22
C LYS A 289 18.72 -13.64 -6.01
N GLU A 290 17.74 -13.05 -5.35
CA GLU A 290 16.52 -12.51 -6.00
C GLU A 290 16.86 -11.36 -6.92
N LEU A 291 17.73 -10.44 -6.48
CA LEU A 291 18.24 -9.34 -7.31
C LEU A 291 18.89 -9.84 -8.59
N ALA A 292 19.75 -10.85 -8.51
CA ALA A 292 20.39 -11.50 -9.66
C ALA A 292 19.35 -12.09 -10.61
N HIS A 293 18.32 -12.75 -10.07
CA HIS A 293 17.23 -13.32 -10.87
C HIS A 293 16.41 -12.22 -11.58
N PHE A 294 16.01 -11.17 -10.88
CA PHE A 294 15.21 -10.08 -11.45
C PHE A 294 15.95 -9.29 -12.53
N THR A 295 17.25 -9.07 -12.33
CA THR A 295 18.08 -8.31 -13.27
C THR A 295 18.70 -9.17 -14.36
N GLN A 296 18.53 -10.51 -14.30
CA GLN A 296 19.17 -11.48 -15.19
C GLN A 296 20.71 -11.36 -15.21
N LEU A 297 21.29 -10.97 -14.08
CA LEU A 297 22.74 -10.89 -13.88
C LEU A 297 23.25 -12.15 -13.16
N ALA A 298 24.55 -12.41 -13.33
CA ALA A 298 25.20 -13.38 -12.47
C ALA A 298 25.16 -12.91 -11.00
N PRO A 299 25.01 -13.81 -10.01
CA PRO A 299 24.97 -13.43 -8.59
C PRO A 299 26.16 -12.59 -8.11
N SER A 300 27.35 -12.86 -8.64
CA SER A 300 28.56 -12.07 -8.38
C SER A 300 28.43 -10.64 -8.88
N SER A 301 27.93 -10.45 -10.10
CA SER A 301 27.72 -9.12 -10.69
C SER A 301 26.63 -8.34 -9.97
N ALA A 302 25.53 -9.00 -9.60
CA ALA A 302 24.47 -8.37 -8.80
C ALA A 302 25.00 -7.90 -7.43
N SER A 303 25.83 -8.72 -6.77
CA SER A 303 26.50 -8.38 -5.50
C SER A 303 27.47 -7.21 -5.64
N GLU A 304 28.24 -7.17 -6.72
CA GLU A 304 29.19 -6.09 -7.00
C GLU A 304 28.46 -4.77 -7.23
N HIS A 305 27.42 -4.75 -8.06
CA HIS A 305 26.61 -3.55 -8.31
C HIS A 305 25.89 -3.08 -7.04
N ALA A 306 25.33 -3.99 -6.25
CA ALA A 306 24.71 -3.64 -4.97
C ALA A 306 25.76 -3.05 -3.98
N THR A 307 27.00 -3.54 -3.98
CA THR A 307 28.07 -2.99 -3.16
C THR A 307 28.38 -1.55 -3.54
N VAL A 308 28.56 -1.27 -4.84
CA VAL A 308 28.83 0.10 -5.33
C VAL A 308 27.67 1.05 -4.99
N LEU A 309 26.43 0.62 -5.19
CA LEU A 309 25.25 1.43 -4.86
C LEU A 309 25.13 1.70 -3.35
N ARG A 310 25.50 0.74 -2.51
CA ARG A 310 25.51 0.92 -1.05
C ARG A 310 26.60 1.91 -0.62
N GLU A 311 27.81 1.79 -1.18
CA GLU A 311 28.92 2.71 -0.90
C GLU A 311 28.60 4.15 -1.35
N ALA A 312 27.86 4.30 -2.45
CA ALA A 312 27.30 5.56 -2.92
C ALA A 312 26.11 6.06 -2.07
N GLY A 313 25.68 5.32 -1.04
CA GLY A 313 24.56 5.71 -0.20
C GLY A 313 23.18 5.61 -0.88
N LEU A 314 23.10 4.99 -2.07
CA LEU A 314 21.85 4.88 -2.85
C LEU A 314 20.97 3.72 -2.38
N ILE A 315 21.54 2.72 -1.73
CA ILE A 315 20.81 1.62 -1.11
C ILE A 315 21.33 1.36 0.31
N THR A 316 20.52 0.69 1.11
CA THR A 316 20.90 0.10 2.40
C THR A 316 20.91 -1.41 2.27
N THR A 317 21.77 -2.07 3.06
CA THR A 317 21.84 -3.53 3.12
C THR A 317 21.81 -3.99 4.57
N VAL A 318 20.85 -4.83 4.90
CA VAL A 318 20.71 -5.45 6.21
C VAL A 318 21.05 -6.94 6.06
N ARG A 319 21.86 -7.48 6.96
CA ARG A 319 22.12 -8.92 7.01
C ARG A 319 21.10 -9.60 7.91
N TYR A 320 20.36 -10.52 7.36
CA TYR A 320 19.47 -11.38 8.10
C TYR A 320 19.93 -12.83 7.94
N ARG A 321 20.41 -13.45 9.03
CA ARG A 321 21.10 -14.74 9.00
C ARG A 321 22.25 -14.70 7.97
N ASN A 322 22.24 -15.60 6.98
CA ASN A 322 23.25 -15.67 5.91
C ASN A 322 22.85 -14.92 4.62
N THR A 323 21.81 -14.10 4.65
CA THR A 323 21.27 -13.43 3.47
C THR A 323 21.45 -11.91 3.61
N ALA A 324 22.00 -11.27 2.59
CA ALA A 324 22.01 -9.81 2.48
C ALA A 324 20.69 -9.35 1.83
N LEU A 325 19.96 -8.47 2.51
CA LEU A 325 18.71 -7.88 2.04
C LEU A 325 18.95 -6.42 1.66
N HIS A 326 18.59 -6.05 0.45
CA HIS A 326 18.84 -4.73 -0.13
C HIS A 326 17.56 -3.90 -0.19
N SER A 327 17.63 -2.63 0.23
CA SER A 327 16.52 -1.68 0.15
C SER A 327 17.02 -0.33 -0.36
N PRO A 328 16.20 0.46 -1.10
CA PRO A 328 16.61 1.77 -1.55
C PRO A 328 16.75 2.71 -0.35
N SER A 329 17.73 3.60 -0.39
CA SER A 329 17.82 4.73 0.54
C SER A 329 16.91 5.87 0.06
N GLN A 330 16.69 6.88 0.92
CA GLN A 330 15.98 8.10 0.51
C GLN A 330 16.69 8.81 -0.66
N LEU A 331 18.03 8.82 -0.65
CA LEU A 331 18.83 9.39 -1.74
C LEU A 331 18.62 8.62 -3.05
N GLY A 332 18.61 7.28 -2.99
CA GLY A 332 18.34 6.43 -4.15
C GLY A 332 16.94 6.66 -4.72
N LEU A 333 15.93 6.76 -3.88
CA LEU A 333 14.56 7.07 -4.30
C LEU A 333 14.45 8.47 -4.93
N ASN A 334 15.09 9.46 -4.33
CA ASN A 334 15.11 10.83 -4.85
C ASN A 334 15.78 10.87 -6.24
N LEU A 335 16.89 10.15 -6.42
CA LEU A 335 17.59 10.07 -7.69
C LEU A 335 16.72 9.42 -8.78
N LEU A 336 16.01 8.33 -8.48
CA LEU A 336 15.11 7.67 -9.42
C LEU A 336 13.87 8.50 -9.76
N ASN A 337 13.41 9.35 -8.83
CA ASN A 337 12.23 10.19 -8.99
C ASN A 337 12.54 11.58 -9.53
N HIS A 338 13.84 11.93 -9.64
CA HIS A 338 14.23 13.23 -10.16
C HIS A 338 13.97 13.28 -11.67
N THR A 339 13.01 14.12 -12.06
CA THR A 339 12.83 14.53 -13.45
C THR A 339 13.57 15.86 -13.58
N PRO A 340 14.51 16.03 -14.54
CA PRO A 340 15.08 17.34 -14.76
C PRO A 340 13.95 18.30 -15.13
N ASP A 341 13.85 19.42 -14.42
CA ASP A 341 12.99 20.52 -14.82
C ASP A 341 13.29 20.86 -16.28
N GLY A 342 12.24 21.01 -17.07
CA GLY A 342 12.38 21.41 -18.46
C GLY A 342 13.19 22.71 -18.55
N PRO A 343 13.81 23.04 -19.72
CA PRO A 343 14.65 24.21 -19.84
C PRO A 343 13.91 25.46 -19.38
N LEU A 344 14.52 26.15 -18.43
CA LEU A 344 14.08 27.48 -18.00
C LEU A 344 14.03 28.33 -19.28
N GLY A 345 12.80 28.64 -19.72
CA GLY A 345 12.59 29.56 -20.82
C GLY A 345 13.19 30.91 -20.43
N HIS A 346 14.13 31.35 -21.25
CA HIS A 346 14.61 32.72 -21.27
C HIS A 346 13.59 33.62 -21.98
#